data_d83a8b90ac2bc50b56e8e9ea8bad4888
#
_entry.id   d83a8b90ac2bc50b56e8e9ea8bad4888
#
_cell.length_a   1.000
_cell.length_b   1.000
_cell.length_c   1.000
_cell.angle_alpha   90.00
_cell.angle_beta   90.00
_cell.angle_gamma   90.00
#
_symmetry.space_group_name_H-M   'P 1'
#
loop_
_entity.id
_entity.type
_entity.pdbx_description
1 polymer ?
#
loop_
_entity_poly.entity_id
_entity_poly.type
_entity_poly.pdbx_seq_one_letter_code
_entity_poly.pdbx_strand_id
1 'polypeptide(L)'
;TLLKNSYYIPAERSIFTKDKTIISKRIQNKIVFSKNQEDFALSLFNLNGDEKGQFYDLACSFEKELSGGHIVLEKDGLFNNVKYLDFNENIKVSPKLLSTSLNEMAAIILYLKYILKEDDLLIIEEPEAHLHPKNQRILVKYLAEAINKGLNVLITTHSDYVIHQFNNLIRLGNLTSDEIFKLNYDENNVLNFKDVSIYHFKEQSKYSFVPE
;
A
#
# COMPACT_ATOMS: atom_id res chain seq x y z
N THR A 1 -11.62 -8.75 17.23
CA THR A 1 -12.34 -8.67 15.96
C THR A 1 -11.98 -9.88 15.12
N LEU A 2 -12.95 -10.53 14.46
CA LEU A 2 -12.67 -11.64 13.55
C LEU A 2 -12.28 -11.03 12.20
N LEU A 3 -11.08 -11.40 11.67
CA LEU A 3 -10.65 -11.03 10.35
C LEU A 3 -11.61 -11.61 9.29
N LYS A 4 -11.99 -10.78 8.30
CA LYS A 4 -12.88 -11.21 7.20
C LYS A 4 -12.13 -11.84 6.06
N ASN A 5 -11.18 -11.12 5.49
CA ASN A 5 -10.34 -11.58 4.39
C ASN A 5 -8.89 -11.19 4.65
N SER A 6 -7.96 -11.83 3.95
CA SER A 6 -6.56 -11.45 3.96
C SER A 6 -6.06 -11.21 2.54
N TYR A 7 -5.29 -10.13 2.37
CA TYR A 7 -4.73 -9.73 1.10
C TYR A 7 -3.22 -9.54 1.25
N TYR A 8 -2.47 -10.00 0.28
CA TYR A 8 -1.02 -9.96 0.29
C TYR A 8 -0.49 -9.12 -0.86
N ILE A 9 0.43 -8.21 -0.57
CA ILE A 9 1.14 -7.38 -1.54
C ILE A 9 2.64 -7.68 -1.42
N PRO A 10 3.27 -8.28 -2.44
CA PRO A 10 4.69 -8.63 -2.43
C PRO A 10 5.61 -7.41 -2.54
N ALA A 11 6.90 -7.60 -2.23
CA ALA A 11 7.92 -6.58 -2.39
C ALA A 11 8.08 -6.14 -3.86
N GLU A 12 8.04 -7.09 -4.81
CA GLU A 12 8.19 -6.81 -6.26
C GLU A 12 6.88 -6.40 -6.96
N ARG A 13 5.95 -5.79 -6.24
CA ARG A 13 4.59 -5.45 -6.70
C ARG A 13 4.54 -4.60 -7.97
N SER A 14 5.56 -3.76 -8.22
CA SER A 14 5.59 -2.87 -9.39
C SER A 14 5.69 -3.60 -10.73
N ILE A 15 6.18 -4.83 -10.75
CA ILE A 15 6.22 -5.65 -11.96
C ILE A 15 4.81 -5.89 -12.50
N PHE A 16 3.86 -6.17 -11.61
CA PHE A 16 2.49 -6.51 -11.96
C PHE A 16 1.67 -5.30 -12.42
N THR A 17 2.04 -4.08 -12.01
CA THR A 17 1.40 -2.85 -12.48
C THR A 17 1.95 -2.38 -13.83
N LYS A 18 3.22 -2.69 -14.13
CA LYS A 18 3.91 -2.25 -15.35
C LYS A 18 3.66 -3.12 -16.58
N ASP A 19 3.56 -4.43 -16.40
CA ASP A 19 3.52 -5.38 -17.52
C ASP A 19 2.43 -6.45 -17.37
N LYS A 20 1.33 -6.27 -18.09
CA LYS A 20 0.23 -7.23 -18.13
C LYS A 20 0.60 -8.57 -18.77
N THR A 21 1.62 -8.58 -19.63
CA THR A 21 2.03 -9.81 -20.30
C THR A 21 2.78 -10.75 -19.37
N ILE A 22 2.98 -10.33 -18.11
CA ILE A 22 3.74 -11.13 -17.14
C ILE A 22 3.07 -12.48 -16.84
N ILE A 23 1.72 -12.51 -16.80
CA ILE A 23 0.97 -13.76 -16.65
C ILE A 23 1.14 -14.67 -17.88
N SER A 24 1.06 -14.12 -19.08
CA SER A 24 1.27 -14.90 -20.30
C SER A 24 2.70 -15.42 -20.41
N LYS A 25 3.70 -14.63 -19.97
CA LYS A 25 5.10 -15.07 -19.89
C LYS A 25 5.27 -16.24 -18.91
N ARG A 26 4.52 -16.26 -17.81
CA ARG A 26 4.50 -17.39 -16.90
C ARG A 26 3.88 -18.63 -17.52
N ILE A 27 2.71 -18.53 -18.16
CA ILE A 27 2.06 -19.64 -18.85
C ILE A 27 3.05 -20.28 -19.86
N GLN A 28 3.92 -19.47 -20.47
CA GLN A 28 4.99 -19.92 -21.35
C GLN A 28 6.23 -20.49 -20.60
N ASN A 29 6.14 -20.69 -19.28
CA ASN A 29 7.24 -21.16 -18.40
C ASN A 29 8.51 -20.28 -18.43
N LYS A 30 8.39 -19.01 -18.76
CA LYS A 30 9.52 -18.07 -18.79
C LYS A 30 9.80 -17.41 -17.45
N ILE A 31 8.81 -17.40 -16.55
CA ILE A 31 8.90 -16.82 -15.20
C ILE A 31 8.16 -17.76 -14.23
N VAL A 32 8.77 -17.99 -13.06
CA VAL A 32 8.16 -18.75 -11.97
C VAL A 32 7.74 -17.79 -10.88
N PHE A 33 6.47 -17.80 -10.50
CA PHE A 33 5.95 -17.06 -9.35
C PHE A 33 5.63 -17.99 -8.19
N SER A 34 5.70 -17.47 -6.98
CA SER A 34 5.09 -18.10 -5.83
C SER A 34 3.55 -18.03 -5.97
N LYS A 35 2.84 -18.92 -5.25
CA LYS A 35 1.38 -18.88 -5.25
C LYS A 35 0.84 -17.51 -4.82
N ASN A 36 1.44 -16.91 -3.78
CA ASN A 36 1.02 -15.60 -3.27
C ASN A 36 1.19 -14.47 -4.32
N GLN A 37 2.28 -14.52 -5.10
CA GLN A 37 2.49 -13.57 -6.20
C GLN A 37 1.46 -13.76 -7.33
N GLU A 38 1.03 -15.02 -7.57
CA GLU A 38 -0.03 -15.31 -8.53
C GLU A 38 -1.37 -14.76 -8.09
N ASP A 39 -1.75 -15.06 -6.86
CA ASP A 39 -3.02 -14.61 -6.28
C ASP A 39 -3.06 -13.07 -6.26
N PHE A 40 -1.95 -12.42 -5.93
CA PHE A 40 -1.80 -10.98 -6.04
C PHE A 40 -1.98 -10.47 -7.48
N ALA A 41 -1.29 -11.08 -8.45
CA ALA A 41 -1.39 -10.70 -9.84
C ALA A 41 -2.83 -10.85 -10.36
N LEU A 42 -3.48 -11.97 -10.07
CA LEU A 42 -4.86 -12.24 -10.47
C LEU A 42 -5.83 -11.23 -9.83
N SER A 43 -5.64 -10.87 -8.57
CA SER A 43 -6.47 -9.87 -7.90
C SER A 43 -6.36 -8.49 -8.56
N LEU A 44 -5.15 -8.06 -8.96
CA LEU A 44 -4.94 -6.81 -9.69
C LEU A 44 -5.57 -6.83 -11.10
N PHE A 45 -5.48 -7.94 -11.81
CA PHE A 45 -6.03 -8.04 -13.17
C PHE A 45 -7.56 -8.12 -13.21
N ASN A 46 -8.15 -8.70 -12.15
CA ASN A 46 -9.60 -8.82 -11.99
C ASN A 46 -10.25 -7.61 -11.31
N LEU A 47 -9.47 -6.56 -11.00
CA LEU A 47 -10.03 -5.34 -10.41
C LEU A 47 -11.17 -4.79 -11.27
N ASN A 48 -12.30 -4.59 -10.62
CA ASN A 48 -13.43 -3.86 -11.22
C ASN A 48 -13.37 -2.38 -10.76
N GLY A 49 -13.13 -1.47 -11.70
CA GLY A 49 -13.10 -0.03 -11.43
C GLY A 49 -14.47 0.62 -11.32
N ASP A 50 -15.55 -0.12 -11.58
CA ASP A 50 -16.92 0.43 -11.58
C ASP A 50 -17.47 0.58 -10.14
N GLU A 51 -16.92 -0.18 -9.16
CA GLU A 51 -17.36 -0.16 -7.78
C GLU A 51 -16.27 0.44 -6.87
N LYS A 52 -16.63 1.47 -6.12
CA LYS A 52 -15.75 2.07 -5.12
C LYS A 52 -15.71 1.22 -3.85
N GLY A 53 -14.50 0.93 -3.37
CA GLY A 53 -14.29 0.29 -2.07
C GLY A 53 -14.45 1.27 -0.90
N GLN A 54 -14.43 0.75 0.31
CA GLN A 54 -14.63 1.53 1.54
C GLN A 54 -13.56 2.60 1.78
N PHE A 55 -12.32 2.37 1.34
CA PHE A 55 -11.20 3.30 1.50
C PHE A 55 -10.94 4.15 0.25
N TYR A 56 -11.91 4.26 -0.67
CA TYR A 56 -11.72 4.96 -1.94
C TYR A 56 -11.29 6.41 -1.76
N ASP A 57 -11.99 7.17 -0.91
CA ASP A 57 -11.71 8.60 -0.72
C ASP A 57 -10.38 8.82 0.00
N LEU A 58 -10.03 7.95 0.95
CA LEU A 58 -8.71 7.92 1.58
C LEU A 58 -7.60 7.69 0.53
N ALA A 59 -7.79 6.72 -0.36
CA ALA A 59 -6.84 6.43 -1.42
C ALA A 59 -6.70 7.59 -2.41
N CYS A 60 -7.78 8.32 -2.72
CA CYS A 60 -7.72 9.54 -3.54
C CYS A 60 -6.91 10.66 -2.87
N SER A 61 -7.04 10.83 -1.54
CA SER A 61 -6.25 11.79 -0.77
C SER A 61 -4.77 11.39 -0.76
N PHE A 62 -4.50 10.09 -0.61
CA PHE A 62 -3.14 9.53 -0.68
C PHE A 62 -2.48 9.82 -2.04
N GLU A 63 -3.15 9.57 -3.15
CA GLU A 63 -2.64 9.85 -4.49
C GLU A 63 -2.32 11.32 -4.68
N LYS A 64 -3.23 12.19 -4.25
CA LYS A 64 -3.07 13.64 -4.37
C LYS A 64 -1.84 14.14 -3.63
N GLU A 65 -1.59 13.68 -2.40
CA GLU A 65 -0.42 14.06 -1.61
C GLU A 65 0.88 13.46 -2.18
N LEU A 66 0.80 12.25 -2.75
CA LEU A 66 1.95 11.53 -3.28
C LEU A 66 2.47 12.13 -4.59
N SER A 67 1.59 12.46 -5.53
CA SER A 67 1.96 12.70 -6.92
C SER A 67 1.20 13.79 -7.65
N GLY A 68 0.12 14.31 -7.08
CA GLY A 68 -0.71 15.31 -7.73
C GLY A 68 -1.57 14.77 -8.90
N GLY A 69 -1.82 13.47 -8.95
CA GLY A 69 -2.67 12.86 -9.98
C GLY A 69 -3.41 11.63 -9.48
N HIS A 70 -4.07 10.91 -10.36
CA HIS A 70 -4.85 9.71 -10.05
C HIS A 70 -4.35 8.47 -10.76
N ILE A 71 -4.35 7.34 -10.06
CA ILE A 71 -4.25 6.01 -10.64
C ILE A 71 -5.67 5.58 -11.02
N VAL A 72 -5.89 5.31 -12.30
CA VAL A 72 -7.19 4.94 -12.87
C VAL A 72 -7.09 3.60 -13.56
N LEU A 73 -8.23 2.90 -13.61
CA LEU A 73 -8.38 1.69 -14.41
C LEU A 73 -9.06 2.03 -15.73
N GLU A 74 -8.46 1.63 -16.84
CA GLU A 74 -9.00 1.81 -18.18
C GLU A 74 -9.32 0.44 -18.78
N LYS A 75 -10.57 0.25 -19.21
CA LYS A 75 -10.99 -1.02 -19.83
C LYS A 75 -10.27 -1.23 -21.17
N ASP A 76 -9.67 -2.40 -21.32
CA ASP A 76 -8.96 -2.83 -22.52
C ASP A 76 -9.28 -4.31 -22.79
N GLY A 77 -10.34 -4.54 -23.53
CA GLY A 77 -10.90 -5.86 -23.75
C GLY A 77 -11.41 -6.50 -22.46
N LEU A 78 -10.89 -7.68 -22.12
CA LEU A 78 -11.29 -8.44 -20.92
C LEU A 78 -10.60 -7.97 -19.64
N PHE A 79 -9.57 -7.11 -19.73
CA PHE A 79 -8.75 -6.71 -18.58
C PHE A 79 -8.74 -5.19 -18.41
N ASN A 80 -8.53 -4.75 -17.18
CA ASN A 80 -8.33 -3.34 -16.88
C ASN A 80 -6.84 -2.98 -16.96
N ASN A 81 -6.52 -1.89 -17.65
CA ASN A 81 -5.19 -1.29 -17.68
C ASN A 81 -5.05 -0.27 -16.56
N VAL A 82 -3.99 -0.36 -15.79
CA VAL A 82 -3.59 0.71 -14.87
C VAL A 82 -3.05 1.87 -15.70
N LYS A 83 -3.53 3.07 -15.45
CA LYS A 83 -3.05 4.34 -16.02
C LYS A 83 -2.89 5.36 -14.91
N TYR A 84 -2.07 6.33 -15.13
CA TYR A 84 -1.97 7.52 -14.31
C TYR A 84 -2.55 8.71 -15.05
N LEU A 85 -3.43 9.46 -14.41
CA LEU A 85 -4.01 10.69 -14.90
C LEU A 85 -3.41 11.86 -14.12
N ASP A 86 -2.62 12.69 -14.79
CA ASP A 86 -2.09 13.93 -14.23
C ASP A 86 -3.19 14.99 -14.11
N PHE A 87 -3.29 15.68 -12.96
CA PHE A 87 -4.32 16.68 -12.74
C PHE A 87 -4.11 17.96 -13.54
N ASN A 88 -2.86 18.35 -13.76
CA ASN A 88 -2.54 19.63 -14.40
C ASN A 88 -2.68 19.55 -15.92
N GLU A 89 -2.24 18.44 -16.50
CA GLU A 89 -2.17 18.27 -17.95
C GLU A 89 -3.33 17.45 -18.52
N ASN A 90 -4.12 16.81 -17.65
CA ASN A 90 -5.20 15.87 -18.04
C ASN A 90 -4.75 14.78 -19.01
N ILE A 91 -3.47 14.38 -18.91
CA ILE A 91 -2.84 13.38 -19.75
C ILE A 91 -2.82 12.04 -19.03
N LYS A 92 -3.23 10.98 -19.75
CA LYS A 92 -3.11 9.60 -19.27
C LYS A 92 -1.73 9.05 -19.61
N VAL A 93 -0.97 8.67 -18.58
CA VAL A 93 0.38 8.14 -18.72
C VAL A 93 0.39 6.64 -18.42
N SER A 94 1.13 5.89 -19.24
CA SER A 94 1.33 4.46 -19.00
C SER A 94 2.22 4.23 -17.77
N PRO A 95 1.97 3.19 -16.95
CA PRO A 95 2.84 2.84 -15.81
C PRO A 95 4.32 2.67 -16.19
N LYS A 96 4.61 2.26 -17.42
CA LYS A 96 5.99 2.12 -17.93
C LYS A 96 6.78 3.43 -17.96
N LEU A 97 6.08 4.57 -18.02
CA LEU A 97 6.67 5.91 -18.07
C LEU A 97 6.66 6.61 -16.71
N LEU A 98 6.07 6.00 -15.69
CA LEU A 98 6.00 6.56 -14.34
C LEU A 98 7.29 6.32 -13.56
N SER A 99 7.49 7.16 -12.53
CA SER A 99 8.55 6.92 -11.55
C SER A 99 8.39 5.57 -10.86
N THR A 100 9.49 4.99 -10.42
CA THR A 100 9.47 3.73 -9.67
C THR A 100 8.61 3.85 -8.41
N SER A 101 8.75 4.95 -7.66
CA SER A 101 7.96 5.19 -6.45
C SER A 101 6.45 5.16 -6.70
N LEU A 102 5.97 5.77 -7.78
CA LEU A 102 4.55 5.80 -8.08
C LEU A 102 4.03 4.41 -8.48
N ASN A 103 4.82 3.64 -9.22
CA ASN A 103 4.49 2.26 -9.57
C ASN A 103 4.45 1.34 -8.34
N GLU A 104 5.35 1.55 -7.36
CA GLU A 104 5.33 0.80 -6.10
C GLU A 104 4.06 1.10 -5.28
N MET A 105 3.60 2.34 -5.29
CA MET A 105 2.39 2.73 -4.56
C MET A 105 1.09 2.33 -5.28
N ALA A 106 1.14 2.17 -6.61
CA ALA A 106 -0.05 1.91 -7.42
C ALA A 106 -0.87 0.70 -6.93
N ALA A 107 -0.19 -0.40 -6.58
CA ALA A 107 -0.88 -1.59 -6.08
C ALA A 107 -1.59 -1.34 -4.75
N ILE A 108 -0.93 -0.68 -3.79
CA ILE A 108 -1.50 -0.37 -2.47
C ILE A 108 -2.72 0.55 -2.65
N ILE A 109 -2.58 1.58 -3.47
CA ILE A 109 -3.66 2.54 -3.78
C ILE A 109 -4.86 1.83 -4.43
N LEU A 110 -4.63 0.95 -5.40
CA LEU A 110 -5.69 0.20 -6.05
C LEU A 110 -6.41 -0.75 -5.09
N TYR A 111 -5.69 -1.40 -4.17
CA TYR A 111 -6.31 -2.23 -3.14
C TYR A 111 -7.19 -1.41 -2.20
N LEU A 112 -6.71 -0.25 -1.74
CA LEU A 112 -7.51 0.68 -0.94
C LEU A 112 -8.74 1.19 -1.70
N LYS A 113 -8.61 1.47 -3.00
CA LYS A 113 -9.72 1.98 -3.82
C LYS A 113 -10.83 0.96 -4.05
N TYR A 114 -10.48 -0.30 -4.30
CA TYR A 114 -11.43 -1.22 -4.93
C TYR A 114 -11.62 -2.55 -4.19
N ILE A 115 -10.72 -2.93 -3.29
CA ILE A 115 -10.73 -4.26 -2.68
C ILE A 115 -11.00 -4.22 -1.18
N LEU A 116 -10.21 -3.43 -0.44
CA LEU A 116 -10.14 -3.51 1.01
C LEU A 116 -11.39 -2.97 1.69
N LYS A 117 -11.77 -3.64 2.78
CA LYS A 117 -12.89 -3.30 3.64
C LYS A 117 -12.46 -3.34 5.11
N GLU A 118 -13.31 -2.81 5.98
CA GLU A 118 -13.18 -2.94 7.44
C GLU A 118 -13.10 -4.41 7.86
N ASP A 119 -12.24 -4.71 8.84
CA ASP A 119 -11.90 -6.03 9.36
C ASP A 119 -11.09 -6.92 8.37
N ASP A 120 -10.72 -6.45 7.20
CA ASP A 120 -9.75 -7.15 6.35
C ASP A 120 -8.34 -7.02 6.92
N LEU A 121 -7.46 -7.97 6.58
CA LEU A 121 -6.02 -7.95 6.85
C LEU A 121 -5.25 -7.67 5.57
N LEU A 122 -4.52 -6.58 5.56
CA LEU A 122 -3.58 -6.23 4.49
C LEU A 122 -2.16 -6.60 4.93
N ILE A 123 -1.52 -7.51 4.21
CA ILE A 123 -0.13 -7.92 4.41
C ILE A 123 0.72 -7.26 3.32
N ILE A 124 1.72 -6.48 3.69
CA ILE A 124 2.61 -5.80 2.73
C ILE A 124 4.06 -6.14 3.05
N GLU A 125 4.76 -6.70 2.08
CA GLU A 125 6.21 -6.87 2.18
C GLU A 125 6.92 -5.61 1.75
N GLU A 126 7.87 -5.16 2.57
CA GLU A 126 8.77 -4.04 2.32
C GLU A 126 8.05 -2.85 1.64
N PRO A 127 7.02 -2.24 2.30
CA PRO A 127 6.25 -1.17 1.69
C PRO A 127 7.11 0.04 1.29
N GLU A 128 8.28 0.18 1.89
CA GLU A 128 9.27 1.21 1.61
C GLU A 128 10.13 0.96 0.37
N ALA A 129 10.10 -0.23 -0.22
CA ALA A 129 10.97 -0.58 -1.36
C ALA A 129 10.90 0.48 -2.46
N HIS A 130 12.07 0.98 -2.87
CA HIS A 130 12.24 2.02 -3.89
C HIS A 130 11.56 3.37 -3.60
N LEU A 131 11.17 3.65 -2.35
CA LEU A 131 10.56 4.92 -1.96
C LEU A 131 11.58 5.89 -1.36
N HIS A 132 11.48 7.14 -1.80
CA HIS A 132 12.14 8.25 -1.11
C HIS A 132 11.59 8.38 0.33
N PRO A 133 12.39 8.73 1.35
CA PRO A 133 11.94 8.87 2.75
C PRO A 133 10.66 9.71 2.93
N LYS A 134 10.50 10.77 2.15
CA LYS A 134 9.25 11.55 2.15
C LYS A 134 8.03 10.68 1.82
N ASN A 135 8.14 9.83 0.80
CA ASN A 135 7.03 8.98 0.35
C ASN A 135 6.76 7.83 1.34
N GLN A 136 7.80 7.32 2.03
CA GLN A 136 7.64 6.37 3.13
C GLN A 136 6.79 6.97 4.27
N ARG A 137 7.04 8.23 4.62
CA ARG A 137 6.24 8.95 5.64
C ARG A 137 4.79 9.14 5.21
N ILE A 138 4.56 9.53 3.95
CA ILE A 138 3.21 9.67 3.38
C ILE A 138 2.48 8.32 3.42
N LEU A 139 3.13 7.24 2.98
CA LEU A 139 2.56 5.89 3.02
C LEU A 139 2.10 5.51 4.43
N VAL A 140 2.99 5.64 5.42
CA VAL A 140 2.67 5.26 6.82
C VAL A 140 1.54 6.13 7.38
N LYS A 141 1.48 7.42 7.04
CA LYS A 141 0.37 8.32 7.40
C LYS A 141 -0.97 7.75 6.91
N TYR A 142 -1.07 7.38 5.64
CA TYR A 142 -2.32 6.87 5.07
C TYR A 142 -2.66 5.44 5.51
N LEU A 143 -1.65 4.61 5.82
CA LEU A 143 -1.89 3.32 6.48
C LEU A 143 -2.48 3.51 7.88
N ALA A 144 -2.00 4.49 8.65
CA ALA A 144 -2.56 4.81 9.98
C ALA A 144 -4.03 5.25 9.88
N GLU A 145 -4.38 6.08 8.90
CA GLU A 145 -5.78 6.44 8.67
C GLU A 145 -6.65 5.24 8.29
N ALA A 146 -6.14 4.31 7.48
CA ALA A 146 -6.84 3.09 7.14
C ALA A 146 -7.03 2.19 8.37
N ILE A 147 -6.01 2.09 9.23
CA ILE A 147 -6.07 1.35 10.51
C ILE A 147 -7.15 1.95 11.42
N ASN A 148 -7.19 3.26 11.57
CA ASN A 148 -8.21 3.96 12.36
C ASN A 148 -9.64 3.80 11.80
N LYS A 149 -9.76 3.43 10.51
CA LYS A 149 -11.02 3.09 9.84
C LYS A 149 -11.30 1.58 9.83
N GLY A 150 -10.58 0.79 10.64
CA GLY A 150 -10.85 -0.62 10.86
C GLY A 150 -10.08 -1.61 9.96
N LEU A 151 -9.10 -1.15 9.16
CA LEU A 151 -8.22 -2.04 8.43
C LEU A 151 -7.16 -2.64 9.37
N ASN A 152 -6.92 -3.95 9.31
CA ASN A 152 -5.77 -4.56 9.97
C ASN A 152 -4.59 -4.59 8.99
N VAL A 153 -3.39 -4.22 9.46
CA VAL A 153 -2.20 -4.13 8.62
C VAL A 153 -1.04 -4.89 9.24
N LEU A 154 -0.39 -5.75 8.47
CA LEU A 154 0.86 -6.42 8.81
C LEU A 154 1.90 -6.03 7.77
N ILE A 155 3.03 -5.50 8.21
CA ILE A 155 4.13 -5.12 7.32
C ILE A 155 5.42 -5.80 7.75
N THR A 156 6.24 -6.18 6.77
CA THR A 156 7.65 -6.47 6.98
C THR A 156 8.46 -5.26 6.52
N THR A 157 9.44 -4.82 7.28
CA THR A 157 10.22 -3.64 6.92
C THR A 157 11.66 -3.73 7.41
N HIS A 158 12.58 -3.17 6.64
CA HIS A 158 13.96 -2.91 7.03
C HIS A 158 14.24 -1.40 7.18
N SER A 159 13.19 -0.55 7.08
CA SER A 159 13.33 0.91 7.10
C SER A 159 13.15 1.50 8.48
N ASP A 160 14.20 2.12 9.00
CA ASP A 160 14.11 2.93 10.21
C ASP A 160 13.11 4.09 10.05
N TYR A 161 12.97 4.65 8.83
CA TYR A 161 12.00 5.73 8.54
C TYR A 161 10.56 5.27 8.74
N VAL A 162 10.21 4.06 8.32
CA VAL A 162 8.88 3.47 8.53
C VAL A 162 8.61 3.29 10.02
N ILE A 163 9.55 2.69 10.76
CA ILE A 163 9.42 2.47 12.21
C ILE A 163 9.33 3.79 12.96
N HIS A 164 10.21 4.75 12.65
CA HIS A 164 10.17 6.08 13.27
C HIS A 164 8.87 6.82 12.96
N GLN A 165 8.31 6.67 11.76
CA GLN A 165 7.06 7.31 11.42
C GLN A 165 5.89 6.73 12.21
N PHE A 166 5.79 5.40 12.38
CA PHE A 166 4.78 4.79 13.27
C PHE A 166 4.93 5.31 14.70
N ASN A 167 6.16 5.38 15.24
CA ASN A 167 6.42 5.94 16.56
C ASN A 167 5.97 7.42 16.66
N ASN A 168 6.19 8.21 15.61
CA ASN A 168 5.74 9.61 15.58
C ASN A 168 4.20 9.68 15.65
N LEU A 169 3.49 8.86 14.86
CA LEU A 169 2.02 8.86 14.85
C LEU A 169 1.42 8.41 16.20
N ILE A 170 2.09 7.49 16.91
CA ILE A 170 1.71 7.14 18.28
C ILE A 170 1.94 8.34 19.24
N ARG A 171 3.06 9.03 19.11
CA ARG A 171 3.39 10.18 19.95
C ARG A 171 2.48 11.38 19.74
N LEU A 172 1.87 11.54 18.57
CA LEU A 172 0.86 12.57 18.32
C LEU A 172 -0.30 12.49 19.32
N GLY A 173 -0.63 11.31 19.84
CA GLY A 173 -1.66 11.14 20.86
C GLY A 173 -1.41 11.86 22.20
N ASN A 174 -0.19 12.41 22.42
CA ASN A 174 0.15 13.23 23.57
C ASN A 174 0.01 14.74 23.30
N LEU A 175 -0.38 15.14 22.10
CA LEU A 175 -0.48 16.52 21.65
C LEU A 175 -1.93 16.97 21.56
N THR A 176 -2.16 18.26 21.63
CA THR A 176 -3.46 18.86 21.34
C THR A 176 -3.74 18.88 19.83
N SER A 177 -5.02 18.99 19.44
CA SER A 177 -5.42 19.07 18.03
C SER A 177 -4.71 20.20 17.28
N ASP A 178 -4.52 21.37 17.92
CA ASP A 178 -3.80 22.51 17.34
C ASP A 178 -2.32 22.21 17.09
N GLU A 179 -1.67 21.47 17.99
CA GLU A 179 -0.27 21.06 17.83
C GLU A 179 -0.12 20.02 16.72
N ILE A 180 -1.04 19.06 16.66
CA ILE A 180 -1.09 18.04 15.59
C ILE A 180 -1.23 18.74 14.23
N PHE A 181 -2.15 19.71 14.11
CA PHE A 181 -2.38 20.45 12.87
C PHE A 181 -1.14 21.25 12.42
N LYS A 182 -0.42 21.91 13.36
CA LYS A 182 0.83 22.63 13.06
C LYS A 182 1.93 21.72 12.50
N LEU A 183 1.88 20.41 12.79
CA LEU A 183 2.81 19.42 12.26
C LEU A 183 2.37 18.84 10.90
N ASN A 184 1.29 19.36 10.30
CA ASN A 184 0.65 18.86 9.08
C ASN A 184 0.10 17.42 9.20
N TYR A 185 -0.44 17.11 10.37
CA TYR A 185 -1.23 15.91 10.64
C TYR A 185 -2.62 16.28 11.12
N ASP A 186 -3.51 15.31 11.19
CA ASP A 186 -4.82 15.43 11.82
C ASP A 186 -5.05 14.27 12.81
N GLU A 187 -6.18 14.29 13.52
CA GLU A 187 -6.51 13.27 14.52
C GLU A 187 -6.65 11.87 13.94
N ASN A 188 -7.01 11.75 12.64
CA ASN A 188 -7.12 10.46 11.97
C ASN A 188 -5.74 9.80 11.74
N ASN A 189 -4.65 10.56 11.89
CA ASN A 189 -3.29 10.03 11.78
C ASN A 189 -2.77 9.48 13.12
N VAL A 190 -3.45 9.77 14.24
CA VAL A 190 -3.01 9.34 15.57
C VAL A 190 -3.25 7.84 15.74
N LEU A 191 -2.21 7.10 16.13
CA LEU A 191 -2.31 5.69 16.47
C LEU A 191 -2.26 5.47 17.97
N ASN A 192 -3.09 4.54 18.46
CA ASN A 192 -2.98 4.09 19.83
C ASN A 192 -1.85 3.05 19.94
N PHE A 193 -0.93 3.22 20.90
CA PHE A 193 0.18 2.28 21.10
C PHE A 193 -0.29 0.84 21.37
N LYS A 194 -1.48 0.65 21.93
CA LYS A 194 -2.05 -0.67 22.20
C LYS A 194 -2.47 -1.43 20.93
N ASP A 195 -2.65 -0.70 19.82
CA ASP A 195 -3.08 -1.26 18.54
C ASP A 195 -1.87 -1.55 17.63
N VAL A 196 -0.63 -1.29 18.13
CA VAL A 196 0.61 -1.51 17.37
C VAL A 196 1.48 -2.51 18.08
N SER A 197 1.89 -3.56 17.37
CA SER A 197 2.85 -4.56 17.84
C SER A 197 4.06 -4.61 16.92
N ILE A 198 5.26 -4.67 17.48
CA ILE A 198 6.52 -4.74 16.74
C ILE A 198 7.25 -6.01 17.12
N TYR A 199 7.60 -6.82 16.14
CA TYR A 199 8.35 -8.06 16.29
C TYR A 199 9.73 -7.91 15.63
N HIS A 200 10.79 -8.04 16.41
CA HIS A 200 12.16 -7.96 15.92
C HIS A 200 12.74 -9.37 15.80
N PHE A 201 12.96 -9.82 14.55
CA PHE A 201 13.60 -11.10 14.27
C PHE A 201 15.11 -10.97 14.43
N LYS A 202 15.71 -11.74 15.35
CA LYS A 202 17.15 -11.82 15.56
C LYS A 202 17.66 -13.19 15.21
N GLU A 203 18.76 -13.25 14.46
CA GLU A 203 19.46 -14.50 14.23
C GLU A 203 20.19 -14.91 15.53
N GLN A 204 19.77 -16.04 16.10
CA GLN A 204 20.50 -16.68 17.20
C GLN A 204 20.89 -18.09 16.75
N SER A 205 22.17 -18.27 16.43
CA SER A 205 22.73 -19.52 15.89
C SER A 205 22.06 -19.94 14.56
N LYS A 206 21.46 -21.13 14.48
CA LYS A 206 20.85 -21.66 13.25
C LYS A 206 19.35 -21.33 13.09
N TYR A 207 18.73 -20.65 14.04
CA TYR A 207 17.28 -20.40 14.06
C TYR A 207 16.99 -18.94 14.39
N SER A 208 16.04 -18.36 13.65
CA SER A 208 15.46 -17.06 13.99
C SER A 208 14.48 -17.21 15.16
N PHE A 209 14.53 -16.32 16.13
CA PHE A 209 13.73 -16.38 17.35
C PHE A 209 12.91 -15.10 17.50
N VAL A 210 11.62 -15.24 17.84
CA VAL A 210 10.75 -14.12 18.19
C VAL A 210 10.72 -14.02 19.72
N PRO A 211 11.23 -12.94 20.33
CA PRO A 211 11.10 -12.76 21.76
C PRO A 211 9.65 -12.46 22.14
N GLU A 212 9.19 -13.04 23.25
CA GLU A 212 7.89 -12.75 23.87
C GLU A 212 7.80 -11.30 24.36
#